data_95803d1948142a9223770fc87c03650a
#
_entry.id   95803d1948142a9223770fc87c03650a
#
_cell.length_a   1.000
_cell.length_b   1.000
_cell.length_c   1.000
_cell.angle_alpha   90.00
_cell.angle_beta   90.00
_cell.angle_gamma   90.00
#
_symmetry.space_group_name_H-M   'P 1'
#
loop_
_entity.id
_entity.type
_entity.pdbx_description
1 polymer ?
#
loop_
_entity_poly.entity_id
_entity_poly.type
_entity_poly.pdbx_seq_one_letter_code
_entity_poly.pdbx_strand_id
1 'polypeptide(L)'
;MPVFLNQPIAHRFGKYLLDELAAERWSRFQAAVAWVRRSGTRHLMPTLRAFLQGGGEIRLIVGVDIAHTSFEGLEDLLSLATYGSATTHVFHNEDSAVFHPKLYLLSNATAARLVVGSNNITESGLYTNTEVALMIDDTPQSKVVIDAEASFDSWRDPLHGISTQEFSC
;
A
#
# COMPACT_ATOMS: atom_id res chain seq x y z
N MET A 1 12.95 -17.31 -2.64
CA MET A 1 14.07 -16.43 -3.04
C MET A 1 13.53 -15.06 -3.40
N PRO A 2 14.22 -13.95 -3.07
CA PRO A 2 13.80 -12.61 -3.49
C PRO A 2 13.72 -12.50 -5.02
N VAL A 3 12.72 -11.76 -5.51
CA VAL A 3 12.55 -11.46 -6.95
C VAL A 3 12.70 -9.97 -7.15
N PHE A 4 13.50 -9.59 -8.13
CA PHE A 4 13.71 -8.20 -8.50
C PHE A 4 12.73 -7.79 -9.60
N LEU A 5 11.94 -6.77 -9.32
CA LEU A 5 10.99 -6.18 -10.27
C LEU A 5 11.60 -4.91 -10.86
N ASN A 6 11.68 -4.84 -12.18
CA ASN A 6 12.23 -3.70 -12.92
C ASN A 6 11.18 -3.17 -13.91
N GLN A 7 10.65 -1.99 -13.61
CA GLN A 7 9.66 -1.27 -14.41
C GLN A 7 10.36 -0.17 -15.23
N PRO A 8 9.95 0.10 -16.44
CA PRO A 8 8.89 -0.54 -17.23
C PRO A 8 9.39 -1.68 -18.10
N ILE A 9 10.68 -2.06 -18.01
CA ILE A 9 11.36 -2.95 -18.95
C ILE A 9 10.75 -4.35 -18.94
N ALA A 10 10.75 -5.01 -17.77
CA ALA A 10 10.27 -6.39 -17.63
C ALA A 10 8.88 -6.49 -16.99
N HIS A 11 8.48 -5.48 -16.20
CA HIS A 11 7.29 -5.52 -15.36
C HIS A 11 6.52 -4.20 -15.43
N ARG A 12 5.26 -4.26 -15.03
CA ARG A 12 4.43 -3.11 -14.65
C ARG A 12 3.90 -3.40 -13.25
N PHE A 13 4.34 -2.63 -12.26
CA PHE A 13 3.99 -2.89 -10.86
C PHE A 13 2.48 -2.84 -10.64
N GLY A 14 1.77 -1.92 -11.30
CA GLY A 14 0.31 -1.85 -11.23
C GLY A 14 -0.37 -3.13 -11.71
N LYS A 15 0.09 -3.70 -12.85
CA LYS A 15 -0.44 -4.99 -13.32
C LYS A 15 -0.14 -6.11 -12.34
N TYR A 16 1.09 -6.20 -11.87
CA TYR A 16 1.49 -7.19 -10.87
C TYR A 16 0.59 -7.12 -9.62
N LEU A 17 0.36 -5.92 -9.07
CA LEU A 17 -0.47 -5.72 -7.90
C LEU A 17 -1.93 -6.13 -8.15
N LEU A 18 -2.48 -5.82 -9.32
CA LEU A 18 -3.83 -6.23 -9.74
C LEU A 18 -3.95 -7.75 -9.81
N ASP A 19 -2.98 -8.43 -10.44
CA ASP A 19 -2.96 -9.89 -10.58
C ASP A 19 -2.91 -10.56 -9.18
N GLU A 20 -2.12 -10.02 -8.25
CA GLU A 20 -2.02 -10.54 -6.88
C GLU A 20 -3.31 -10.34 -6.06
N LEU A 21 -3.91 -9.17 -6.13
CA LEU A 21 -5.17 -8.89 -5.43
C LEU A 21 -6.34 -9.72 -5.98
N ALA A 22 -6.32 -10.05 -7.27
CA ALA A 22 -7.33 -10.88 -7.91
C ALA A 22 -7.11 -12.39 -7.71
N ALA A 23 -5.95 -12.81 -7.17
CA ALA A 23 -5.59 -14.22 -7.08
C ALA A 23 -6.34 -15.02 -5.99
N GLU A 24 -7.24 -14.41 -5.22
CA GLU A 24 -8.09 -15.03 -4.18
C GLU A 24 -7.32 -15.82 -3.10
N ARG A 25 -6.00 -15.66 -3.04
CA ARG A 25 -5.14 -16.35 -2.07
C ARG A 25 -4.80 -15.52 -0.84
N TRP A 26 -4.98 -14.20 -0.90
CA TRP A 26 -4.66 -13.30 0.17
C TRP A 26 -5.91 -12.91 0.95
N SER A 27 -5.81 -12.82 2.26
CA SER A 27 -6.89 -12.33 3.14
C SER A 27 -6.65 -10.91 3.62
N ARG A 28 -5.41 -10.42 3.51
CA ARG A 28 -5.06 -9.05 3.92
C ARG A 28 -4.13 -8.40 2.89
N PHE A 29 -4.38 -7.13 2.63
CA PHE A 29 -3.53 -6.25 1.88
C PHE A 29 -3.20 -5.01 2.69
N GLN A 30 -1.92 -4.70 2.82
CA GLN A 30 -1.43 -3.49 3.47
C GLN A 30 -0.51 -2.73 2.52
N ALA A 31 -0.60 -1.40 2.52
CA ALA A 31 0.34 -0.57 1.79
C ALA A 31 0.65 0.71 2.57
N ALA A 32 1.94 1.05 2.64
CA ALA A 32 2.42 2.34 3.11
C ALA A 32 3.12 3.05 1.95
N VAL A 33 2.59 4.18 1.50
CA VAL A 33 3.10 4.89 0.34
C VAL A 33 3.22 6.39 0.61
N ALA A 34 4.27 6.99 0.06
CA ALA A 34 4.48 8.42 0.19
C ALA A 34 3.36 9.21 -0.51
N TRP A 35 2.97 8.78 -1.72
CA TRP A 35 2.07 9.57 -2.55
C TRP A 35 1.01 8.71 -3.24
N VAL A 36 -0.20 9.27 -3.28
CA VAL A 36 -1.36 8.69 -3.95
C VAL A 36 -1.97 9.74 -4.87
N ARG A 37 -2.30 9.35 -6.09
CA ARG A 37 -3.04 10.19 -7.04
C ARG A 37 -4.19 9.41 -7.66
N ARG A 38 -5.28 10.10 -8.01
CA ARG A 38 -6.41 9.48 -8.72
C ARG A 38 -5.99 8.80 -10.02
N SER A 39 -4.94 9.29 -10.67
CA SER A 39 -4.37 8.63 -11.84
C SER A 39 -3.88 7.20 -11.56
N GLY A 40 -3.47 6.89 -10.31
CA GLY A 40 -3.09 5.56 -9.88
C GLY A 40 -4.26 4.77 -9.28
N THR A 41 -5.04 5.39 -8.37
CA THR A 41 -6.14 4.70 -7.68
C THR A 41 -7.20 4.19 -8.65
N ARG A 42 -7.56 4.94 -9.70
CA ARG A 42 -8.54 4.53 -10.71
C ARG A 42 -8.29 3.13 -11.29
N HIS A 43 -7.02 2.71 -11.38
CA HIS A 43 -6.65 1.38 -11.89
C HIS A 43 -6.88 0.29 -10.83
N LEU A 44 -6.67 0.63 -9.55
CA LEU A 44 -6.73 -0.33 -8.45
C LEU A 44 -8.13 -0.48 -7.85
N MET A 45 -8.94 0.59 -7.84
CA MET A 45 -10.22 0.63 -7.15
C MET A 45 -11.17 -0.53 -7.48
N PRO A 46 -11.37 -0.95 -8.75
CA PRO A 46 -12.27 -2.08 -9.05
C PRO A 46 -11.81 -3.37 -8.35
N THR A 47 -10.52 -3.66 -8.38
CA THR A 47 -9.95 -4.88 -7.77
C THR A 47 -9.91 -4.79 -6.24
N LEU A 48 -9.59 -3.63 -5.66
CA LEU A 48 -9.64 -3.42 -4.21
C LEU A 48 -11.06 -3.60 -3.65
N ARG A 49 -12.07 -3.10 -4.35
CA ARG A 49 -13.49 -3.31 -3.98
C ARG A 49 -13.86 -4.79 -4.04
N ALA A 50 -13.50 -5.49 -5.11
CA ALA A 50 -13.74 -6.92 -5.24
C ALA A 50 -13.05 -7.72 -4.13
N PHE A 51 -11.80 -7.36 -3.79
CA PHE A 51 -11.05 -7.98 -2.69
C PHE A 51 -11.77 -7.83 -1.35
N LEU A 52 -12.29 -6.63 -1.03
CA LEU A 52 -13.08 -6.38 0.18
C LEU A 52 -14.39 -7.14 0.20
N GLN A 53 -15.12 -7.15 -0.92
CA GLN A 53 -16.39 -7.89 -1.07
C GLN A 53 -16.18 -9.40 -0.96
N GLY A 54 -15.00 -9.90 -1.31
CA GLY A 54 -14.57 -11.29 -1.09
C GLY A 54 -14.16 -11.60 0.36
N GLY A 55 -14.29 -10.63 1.29
CA GLY A 55 -13.96 -10.81 2.72
C GLY A 55 -12.49 -10.47 3.07
N GLY A 56 -11.77 -9.86 2.15
CA GLY A 56 -10.41 -9.36 2.41
C GLY A 56 -10.40 -8.15 3.34
N GLU A 57 -9.25 -7.91 3.97
CA GLU A 57 -8.97 -6.74 4.81
C GLU A 57 -7.94 -5.84 4.12
N ILE A 58 -8.18 -4.52 4.11
CA ILE A 58 -7.25 -3.53 3.57
C ILE A 58 -6.83 -2.53 4.64
N ARG A 59 -5.52 -2.29 4.76
CA ARG A 59 -4.94 -1.26 5.64
C ARG A 59 -3.96 -0.40 4.86
N LEU A 60 -4.22 0.89 4.79
CA LEU A 60 -3.42 1.83 4.02
C LEU A 60 -2.85 2.93 4.92
N ILE A 61 -1.61 3.33 4.64
CA ILE A 61 -0.97 4.52 5.22
C ILE A 61 -0.48 5.38 4.05
N VAL A 62 -0.91 6.62 4.01
CA VAL A 62 -0.64 7.54 2.90
C VAL A 62 -0.02 8.82 3.42
N GLY A 63 1.14 9.19 2.90
CA GLY A 63 1.74 10.51 3.15
C GLY A 63 1.01 11.62 2.39
N VAL A 64 0.93 12.79 2.99
CA VAL A 64 0.34 13.99 2.35
C VAL A 64 1.36 15.12 2.21
N ASP A 65 2.59 14.90 2.62
CA ASP A 65 3.63 15.91 2.57
C ASP A 65 3.97 16.32 1.13
N ILE A 66 4.41 17.56 0.97
CA ILE A 66 4.89 18.14 -0.30
C ILE A 66 3.81 18.20 -1.42
N ALA A 67 2.51 18.14 -1.07
CA ALA A 67 1.39 18.28 -2.03
C ALA A 67 1.45 17.30 -3.25
N HIS A 68 2.07 16.15 -3.11
CA HIS A 68 2.12 15.12 -4.17
C HIS A 68 0.96 14.13 -4.11
N THR A 69 0.29 14.00 -2.98
CA THR A 69 -0.97 13.25 -2.85
C THR A 69 -2.13 14.13 -3.33
N SER A 70 -2.99 13.60 -4.20
CA SER A 70 -4.18 14.34 -4.64
C SER A 70 -5.37 14.04 -3.71
N PHE A 71 -6.22 15.06 -3.53
CA PHE A 71 -7.45 14.92 -2.75
C PHE A 71 -8.33 13.77 -3.26
N GLU A 72 -8.53 13.70 -4.57
CA GLU A 72 -9.37 12.68 -5.20
C GLU A 72 -8.78 11.27 -5.06
N GLY A 73 -7.45 11.15 -5.06
CA GLY A 73 -6.78 9.87 -4.80
C GLY A 73 -6.97 9.39 -3.37
N LEU A 74 -6.92 10.32 -2.41
CA LEU A 74 -7.21 10.03 -1.02
C LEU A 74 -8.68 9.70 -0.81
N GLU A 75 -9.60 10.47 -1.41
CA GLU A 75 -11.05 10.20 -1.38
C GLU A 75 -11.39 8.81 -1.91
N ASP A 76 -10.79 8.37 -3.03
CA ASP A 76 -10.94 7.03 -3.56
C ASP A 76 -10.59 5.98 -2.48
N LEU A 77 -9.43 6.12 -1.81
CA LEU A 77 -9.00 5.15 -0.80
C LEU A 77 -9.87 5.16 0.46
N LEU A 78 -10.29 6.34 0.93
CA LEU A 78 -11.22 6.47 2.07
C LEU A 78 -12.56 5.80 1.78
N SER A 79 -13.04 5.90 0.53
CA SER A 79 -14.30 5.26 0.10
C SER A 79 -14.29 3.74 0.22
N LEU A 80 -13.12 3.09 0.31
CA LEU A 80 -13.00 1.64 0.44
C LEU A 80 -13.70 1.09 1.70
N ALA A 81 -13.76 1.86 2.78
CA ALA A 81 -14.46 1.48 4.01
C ALA A 81 -15.97 1.18 3.80
N THR A 82 -16.56 1.69 2.73
CA THR A 82 -17.96 1.39 2.38
C THR A 82 -18.16 0.01 1.73
N TYR A 83 -17.08 -0.67 1.34
CA TYR A 83 -17.11 -1.95 0.64
C TYR A 83 -16.69 -3.14 1.51
N GLY A 84 -16.14 -2.91 2.71
CA GLY A 84 -15.70 -3.96 3.62
C GLY A 84 -14.71 -3.47 4.67
N SER A 85 -13.90 -4.38 5.23
CA SER A 85 -12.92 -4.07 6.27
C SER A 85 -11.73 -3.31 5.66
N ALA A 86 -11.84 -1.99 5.59
CA ALA A 86 -10.76 -1.13 5.10
C ALA A 86 -10.51 0.04 6.03
N THR A 87 -9.23 0.34 6.27
CA THR A 87 -8.77 1.54 6.99
C THR A 87 -7.73 2.28 6.17
N THR A 88 -7.82 3.60 6.15
CA THR A 88 -6.84 4.48 5.53
C THR A 88 -6.36 5.50 6.55
N HIS A 89 -5.08 5.47 6.89
CA HIS A 89 -4.42 6.43 7.76
C HIS A 89 -3.69 7.46 6.89
N VAL A 90 -3.86 8.71 7.22
CA VAL A 90 -3.10 9.81 6.62
C VAL A 90 -1.94 10.14 7.55
N PHE A 91 -0.73 9.97 7.03
CA PHE A 91 0.48 10.34 7.74
C PHE A 91 0.83 11.79 7.39
N HIS A 92 0.88 12.63 8.39
CA HIS A 92 1.33 14.00 8.27
C HIS A 92 2.36 14.31 9.35
N ASN A 93 3.51 14.83 8.93
CA ASN A 93 4.56 15.27 9.84
C ASN A 93 4.70 16.79 9.73
N GLU A 94 4.54 17.51 10.86
CA GLU A 94 4.73 18.96 10.93
C GLU A 94 6.22 19.34 10.89
N ASP A 95 7.12 18.38 11.14
CA ASP A 95 8.56 18.55 11.01
C ASP A 95 8.99 18.47 9.53
N SER A 96 10.25 18.75 9.26
CA SER A 96 10.80 18.75 7.89
C SER A 96 11.00 17.35 7.27
N ALA A 97 10.78 16.27 8.03
CA ALA A 97 10.95 14.92 7.53
C ALA A 97 9.71 14.45 6.75
N VAL A 98 9.93 13.90 5.55
CA VAL A 98 8.87 13.43 4.66
C VAL A 98 8.60 11.94 4.89
N PHE A 99 7.32 11.56 5.00
CA PHE A 99 6.95 10.15 4.97
C PHE A 99 7.14 9.59 3.56
N HIS A 100 8.14 8.73 3.38
CA HIS A 100 8.55 8.31 2.03
C HIS A 100 8.67 6.79 1.79
N PRO A 101 7.98 5.90 2.53
CA PRO A 101 7.99 4.47 2.22
C PRO A 101 7.22 4.16 0.93
N LYS A 102 7.51 3.02 0.34
CA LYS A 102 6.72 2.30 -0.66
C LYS A 102 6.82 0.83 -0.30
N LEU A 103 5.97 0.44 0.61
CA LEU A 103 5.91 -0.87 1.22
C LEU A 103 4.53 -1.47 0.97
N TYR A 104 4.51 -2.69 0.44
CA TYR A 104 3.28 -3.43 0.16
C TYR A 104 3.40 -4.81 0.79
N LEU A 105 2.37 -5.24 1.49
CA LEU A 105 2.32 -6.53 2.15
C LEU A 105 0.97 -7.21 1.87
N LEU A 106 1.03 -8.37 1.24
CA LEU A 106 -0.11 -9.27 1.05
C LEU A 106 0.11 -10.48 1.96
N SER A 107 -0.90 -10.88 2.72
CA SER A 107 -0.78 -12.01 3.65
C SER A 107 -2.08 -12.79 3.81
N ASN A 108 -1.91 -14.04 4.25
CA ASN A 108 -2.96 -14.91 4.77
C ASN A 108 -2.42 -15.64 6.01
N ALA A 109 -3.11 -16.67 6.51
CA ALA A 109 -2.71 -17.39 7.71
C ALA A 109 -1.34 -18.10 7.60
N THR A 110 -0.88 -18.45 6.38
CA THR A 110 0.28 -19.32 6.15
C THR A 110 1.37 -18.70 5.27
N ALA A 111 1.04 -17.67 4.51
CA ALA A 111 1.96 -17.05 3.55
C ALA A 111 1.89 -15.54 3.61
N ALA A 112 3.01 -14.90 3.31
CA ALA A 112 3.13 -13.47 3.16
C ALA A 112 3.99 -13.12 1.95
N ARG A 113 3.69 -12.01 1.30
CA ARG A 113 4.45 -11.43 0.20
C ARG A 113 4.72 -9.96 0.50
N LEU A 114 5.97 -9.66 0.77
CA LEU A 114 6.46 -8.33 1.02
C LEU A 114 7.07 -7.75 -0.25
N VAL A 115 6.70 -6.52 -0.60
CA VAL A 115 7.33 -5.76 -1.69
C VAL A 115 7.81 -4.42 -1.16
N VAL A 116 9.08 -4.13 -1.34
CA VAL A 116 9.72 -2.85 -0.98
C VAL A 116 10.34 -2.26 -2.23
N GLY A 117 10.04 -1.02 -2.53
CA GLY A 117 10.56 -0.40 -3.75
C GLY A 117 10.40 1.10 -3.83
N SER A 118 10.34 1.60 -5.06
CA SER A 118 10.17 3.02 -5.35
C SER A 118 8.76 3.39 -5.84
N ASN A 119 7.88 2.41 -6.05
CA ASN A 119 6.56 2.57 -6.66
C ASN A 119 5.54 3.25 -5.73
N ASN A 120 5.08 4.45 -6.06
CA ASN A 120 3.93 5.11 -5.45
C ASN A 120 2.60 4.69 -6.13
N ILE A 121 1.46 4.94 -5.48
CA ILE A 121 0.12 4.73 -6.08
C ILE A 121 -0.23 5.93 -6.97
N THR A 122 0.51 6.09 -8.04
CA THR A 122 0.31 7.07 -9.11
C THR A 122 0.39 6.35 -10.46
N GLU A 123 -0.17 6.91 -11.53
CA GLU A 123 -0.02 6.36 -12.89
C GLU A 123 1.45 6.06 -13.22
N SER A 124 2.30 7.05 -12.96
CA SER A 124 3.72 6.94 -13.27
C SER A 124 4.42 5.89 -12.41
N GLY A 125 4.15 5.85 -11.10
CA GLY A 125 4.74 4.88 -10.19
C GLY A 125 4.29 3.44 -10.47
N LEU A 126 3.05 3.25 -10.95
CA LEU A 126 2.50 1.93 -11.23
C LEU A 126 2.85 1.40 -12.63
N TYR A 127 3.07 2.30 -13.63
CA TYR A 127 3.12 1.85 -15.03
C TYR A 127 4.25 2.43 -15.87
N THR A 128 4.64 3.70 -15.72
CA THR A 128 5.42 4.39 -16.74
C THR A 128 6.82 4.84 -16.32
N ASN A 129 7.03 5.19 -15.05
CA ASN A 129 8.36 5.54 -14.56
C ASN A 129 9.32 4.36 -14.59
N THR A 130 10.61 4.66 -14.59
CA THR A 130 11.64 3.69 -14.21
C THR A 130 11.60 3.51 -12.70
N GLU A 131 11.13 2.36 -12.26
CA GLU A 131 10.98 2.00 -10.84
C GLU A 131 11.57 0.62 -10.60
N VAL A 132 12.00 0.38 -9.38
CA VAL A 132 12.49 -0.93 -8.95
C VAL A 132 11.81 -1.34 -7.64
N ALA A 133 11.61 -2.65 -7.49
CA ALA A 133 11.15 -3.22 -6.24
C ALA A 133 11.77 -4.59 -5.99
N LEU A 134 11.91 -4.94 -4.72
CA LEU A 134 12.28 -6.27 -4.26
C LEU A 134 11.07 -6.95 -3.65
N MET A 135 10.73 -8.11 -4.16
CA MET A 135 9.66 -8.97 -3.66
C MET A 135 10.24 -10.14 -2.89
N ILE A 136 9.66 -10.43 -1.74
CA ILE A 136 10.04 -11.53 -0.85
C ILE A 136 8.80 -12.33 -0.51
N ASP A 137 8.80 -13.62 -0.85
CA ASP A 137 7.81 -14.59 -0.37
C ASP A 137 8.33 -15.26 0.89
N ASP A 138 7.51 -15.25 1.94
CA ASP A 138 7.84 -15.85 3.23
C ASP A 138 6.56 -16.22 4.01
N THR A 139 6.71 -16.60 5.27
CA THR A 139 5.60 -16.83 6.19
C THR A 139 5.32 -15.58 7.02
N PRO A 140 4.08 -15.40 7.56
CA PRO A 140 3.76 -14.29 8.45
C PRO A 140 4.63 -14.24 9.72
N GLN A 141 5.23 -15.37 10.12
CA GLN A 141 6.08 -15.49 11.30
C GLN A 141 7.56 -15.20 11.00
N SER A 142 7.94 -14.99 9.77
CA SER A 142 9.31 -14.67 9.43
C SER A 142 9.70 -13.28 9.96
N LYS A 143 10.98 -13.13 10.32
CA LYS A 143 11.46 -11.87 10.91
C LYS A 143 11.21 -10.66 10.01
N VAL A 144 11.40 -10.80 8.70
CA VAL A 144 11.23 -9.68 7.76
C VAL A 144 9.76 -9.24 7.67
N VAL A 145 8.82 -10.17 7.76
CA VAL A 145 7.38 -9.85 7.76
C VAL A 145 6.96 -9.24 9.09
N ILE A 146 7.43 -9.78 10.22
CA ILE A 146 7.19 -9.22 11.56
C ILE A 146 7.73 -7.78 11.64
N ASP A 147 8.95 -7.51 11.14
CA ASP A 147 9.53 -6.17 11.15
C ASP A 147 8.73 -5.19 10.26
N ALA A 148 8.21 -5.68 9.12
CA ALA A 148 7.33 -4.89 8.26
C ALA A 148 5.99 -4.55 8.94
N GLU A 149 5.33 -5.53 9.57
CA GLU A 149 4.10 -5.31 10.36
C GLU A 149 4.34 -4.32 11.51
N ALA A 150 5.45 -4.48 12.24
CA ALA A 150 5.82 -3.55 13.30
C ALA A 150 6.02 -2.11 12.79
N SER A 151 6.52 -1.96 11.57
CA SER A 151 6.65 -0.65 10.92
C SER A 151 5.28 -0.05 10.61
N PHE A 152 4.33 -0.83 10.06
CA PHE A 152 2.95 -0.39 9.86
C PHE A 152 2.29 0.04 11.18
N ASP A 153 2.48 -0.73 12.27
CA ASP A 153 1.93 -0.40 13.58
C ASP A 153 2.53 0.88 14.16
N SER A 154 3.86 1.04 14.06
CA SER A 154 4.56 2.24 14.51
C SER A 154 4.10 3.50 13.78
N TRP A 155 3.87 3.42 12.47
CA TRP A 155 3.42 4.57 11.67
C TRP A 155 1.96 4.95 11.90
N ARG A 156 1.18 4.10 12.54
CA ARG A 156 -0.21 4.37 12.95
C ARG A 156 -0.33 4.89 14.38
N ASP A 157 0.73 4.78 15.18
CA ASP A 157 0.69 5.17 16.60
C ASP A 157 0.88 6.67 16.76
N PRO A 158 -0.15 7.41 17.23
CA PRO A 158 -0.06 8.86 17.45
C PRO A 158 0.92 9.24 18.56
N LEU A 159 1.36 8.29 19.42
CA LEU A 159 2.28 8.56 20.53
C LEU A 159 3.73 8.79 20.09
N HIS A 160 4.07 8.52 18.82
CA HIS A 160 5.42 8.71 18.29
C HIS A 160 5.67 10.12 17.73
N GLY A 161 4.87 11.12 18.10
CA GLY A 161 5.02 12.52 17.65
C GLY A 161 4.61 12.75 16.20
N ILE A 162 3.91 11.79 15.62
CA ILE A 162 3.44 11.78 14.25
C ILE A 162 1.92 11.83 14.32
N SER A 163 1.29 12.89 13.80
CA SER A 163 -0.16 12.96 13.77
C SER A 163 -0.69 12.08 12.64
N THR A 164 -1.06 10.85 12.96
CA THR A 164 -1.92 10.03 12.12
C THR A 164 -3.37 10.29 12.49
N GLN A 165 -4.20 10.73 11.56
CA GLN A 165 -5.64 10.80 11.76
C GLN A 165 -6.30 9.65 11.00
N GLU A 166 -7.08 8.84 11.72
CA GLU A 166 -7.98 7.88 11.14
C GLU A 166 -9.23 8.63 10.68
N PHE A 167 -9.51 8.62 9.40
CA PHE A 167 -10.75 9.14 8.85
C PHE A 167 -11.72 7.98 8.68
N SER A 168 -12.75 7.94 9.54
CA SER A 168 -13.93 7.09 9.35
C SER A 168 -15.03 7.93 8.68
N CYS A 169 -15.63 7.40 7.63
CA CYS A 169 -16.86 7.95 7.05
C CYS A 169 -18.06 7.67 7.96
#